data_09a8be05b8a5d82f9dc7a762856ec9ff
#
_entry.id   09a8be05b8a5d82f9dc7a762856ec9ff
#
_cell.length_a   1.000
_cell.length_b   1.000
_cell.length_c   1.000
_cell.angle_alpha   90.00
_cell.angle_beta   90.00
_cell.angle_gamma   90.00
#
_symmetry.space_group_name_H-M   'P 1'
#
loop_
_entity.id
_entity.type
_entity.pdbx_description
1 polymer ?
#
loop_
_entity_poly.entity_id
_entity_poly.type
_entity_poly.pdbx_seq_one_letter_code
_entity_poly.pdbx_strand_id
1 'polypeptide(L)'
;HHRMPDVDVIQLSNSVFQVAKNSLEDSQIFEYINLWIYQGKTYELIKLVDKKNSDVKDIRNALIQYLKAVKTNDTASKATKRWLIVELVRRFLTDNSKMIENARRYLCVSDFSELLENIICSPKSMGKIGGKATGFFLANKIIHNLIDNNPEFNNIKMVKTWYIAADELENFLHDN
;
A
#
# COMPACT_ATOMS: atom_id res chain seq x y z
N HIS A 1 -19.06 20.14 -20.36
CA HIS A 1 -19.07 19.92 -18.90
C HIS A 1 -20.51 20.00 -18.41
N HIS A 2 -21.22 18.86 -18.35
CA HIS A 2 -22.45 18.76 -17.59
C HIS A 2 -22.07 18.74 -16.10
N ARG A 3 -22.26 19.85 -15.41
CA ARG A 3 -22.36 19.89 -13.95
C ARG A 3 -23.59 19.05 -13.58
N MET A 4 -23.39 17.94 -12.87
CA MET A 4 -24.50 17.31 -12.18
C MET A 4 -25.11 18.34 -11.21
N PRO A 5 -26.45 18.41 -11.10
CA PRO A 5 -27.08 19.26 -10.10
C PRO A 5 -26.55 18.86 -8.72
N ASP A 6 -26.43 19.84 -7.82
CA ASP A 6 -26.08 19.60 -6.42
C ASP A 6 -27.12 18.67 -5.82
N VAL A 7 -26.84 17.36 -5.90
CA VAL A 7 -27.63 16.34 -5.23
C VAL A 7 -27.27 16.47 -3.76
N ASP A 8 -28.28 16.74 -2.94
CA ASP A 8 -28.09 16.70 -1.49
C ASP A 8 -27.64 15.29 -1.09
N VAL A 9 -26.33 15.17 -0.83
CA VAL A 9 -25.66 13.87 -0.52
C VAL A 9 -26.31 13.22 0.71
N ILE A 10 -26.81 14.00 1.65
CA ILE A 10 -27.51 13.52 2.85
C ILE A 10 -28.85 12.90 2.46
N GLN A 11 -29.62 13.57 1.61
CA GLN A 11 -30.92 13.09 1.15
C GLN A 11 -30.78 11.82 0.32
N LEU A 12 -29.78 11.77 -0.59
CA LEU A 12 -29.46 10.58 -1.38
C LEU A 12 -29.04 9.41 -0.48
N SER A 13 -28.14 9.68 0.47
CA SER A 13 -27.68 8.67 1.43
C SER A 13 -28.84 8.08 2.24
N ASN A 14 -29.72 8.94 2.77
CA ASN A 14 -30.90 8.49 3.51
C ASN A 14 -31.83 7.62 2.64
N SER A 15 -32.05 8.00 1.38
CA SER A 15 -32.87 7.24 0.44
C SER A 15 -32.25 5.86 0.16
N VAL A 16 -30.94 5.78 -0.06
CA VAL A 16 -30.22 4.52 -0.26
C VAL A 16 -30.32 3.61 0.97
N PHE A 17 -30.15 4.16 2.17
CA PHE A 17 -30.28 3.37 3.41
C PHE A 17 -31.72 2.88 3.63
N GLN A 18 -32.74 3.66 3.31
CA GLN A 18 -34.13 3.21 3.40
C GLN A 18 -34.41 2.05 2.44
N VAL A 19 -33.96 2.13 1.20
CA VAL A 19 -34.10 1.04 0.21
C VAL A 19 -33.35 -0.20 0.68
N ALA A 20 -32.11 -0.06 1.16
CA ALA A 20 -31.34 -1.17 1.69
C ALA A 20 -32.03 -1.85 2.87
N LYS A 21 -32.52 -1.09 3.84
CA LYS A 21 -33.25 -1.61 5.02
C LYS A 21 -34.51 -2.37 4.66
N ASN A 22 -35.19 -1.98 3.59
CA ASN A 22 -36.42 -2.64 3.14
C ASN A 22 -36.17 -3.91 2.29
N SER A 23 -34.93 -4.09 1.78
CA SER A 23 -34.61 -5.12 0.78
C SER A 23 -33.52 -6.10 1.21
N LEU A 24 -32.78 -5.80 2.26
CA LEU A 24 -31.60 -6.55 2.69
C LEU A 24 -31.65 -6.81 4.20
N GLU A 25 -31.06 -7.90 4.63
CA GLU A 25 -30.79 -8.19 6.04
C GLU A 25 -29.65 -7.30 6.56
N ASP A 26 -29.65 -7.00 7.86
CA ASP A 26 -28.63 -6.15 8.49
C ASP A 26 -27.20 -6.63 8.21
N SER A 27 -26.97 -7.95 8.21
CA SER A 27 -25.67 -8.57 7.88
C SER A 27 -25.21 -8.22 6.47
N GLN A 28 -26.10 -8.24 5.47
CA GLN A 28 -25.81 -7.91 4.09
C GLN A 28 -25.51 -6.42 3.94
N ILE A 29 -26.23 -5.56 4.65
CA ILE A 29 -25.97 -4.11 4.67
C ILE A 29 -24.55 -3.86 5.21
N PHE A 30 -24.15 -4.52 6.31
CA PHE A 30 -22.81 -4.43 6.87
C PHE A 30 -21.72 -4.91 5.90
N GLU A 31 -21.96 -6.00 5.18
CA GLU A 31 -21.03 -6.49 4.16
C GLU A 31 -20.82 -5.48 3.04
N TYR A 32 -21.89 -4.87 2.52
CA TYR A 32 -21.78 -3.84 1.49
C TYR A 32 -21.06 -2.59 1.97
N ILE A 33 -21.34 -2.10 3.18
CA ILE A 33 -20.64 -0.95 3.78
C ILE A 33 -19.13 -1.25 3.88
N ASN A 34 -18.77 -2.40 4.42
CA ASN A 34 -17.37 -2.79 4.53
C ASN A 34 -16.68 -2.93 3.17
N LEU A 35 -17.38 -3.48 2.17
CA LEU A 35 -16.88 -3.55 0.81
C LEU A 35 -16.62 -2.16 0.21
N TRP A 36 -17.53 -1.21 0.40
CA TRP A 36 -17.35 0.17 -0.08
C TRP A 36 -16.20 0.88 0.62
N ILE A 37 -16.08 0.72 1.94
CA ILE A 37 -14.95 1.27 2.70
C ILE A 37 -13.63 0.70 2.13
N TYR A 38 -13.55 -0.62 1.94
CA TYR A 38 -12.40 -1.27 1.36
C TYR A 38 -12.07 -0.74 -0.04
N GLN A 39 -13.08 -0.64 -0.92
CA GLN A 39 -12.90 -0.11 -2.27
C GLN A 39 -12.43 1.34 -2.25
N GLY A 40 -13.01 2.18 -1.39
CA GLY A 40 -12.61 3.58 -1.22
C GLY A 40 -11.15 3.71 -0.76
N LYS A 41 -10.73 2.93 0.23
CA LYS A 41 -9.35 2.93 0.72
C LYS A 41 -8.36 2.36 -0.29
N THR A 42 -8.76 1.36 -1.05
CA THR A 42 -7.97 0.83 -2.17
C THR A 42 -7.75 1.90 -3.24
N TYR A 43 -8.81 2.58 -3.66
CA TYR A 43 -8.74 3.63 -4.67
C TYR A 43 -7.88 4.82 -4.21
N GLU A 44 -8.02 5.26 -2.95
CA GLU A 44 -7.22 6.32 -2.35
C GLU A 44 -5.72 5.97 -2.40
N LEU A 45 -5.35 4.77 -1.97
CA LEU A 45 -3.97 4.31 -1.99
C LEU A 45 -3.42 4.24 -3.42
N ILE A 46 -4.18 3.65 -4.35
CA ILE A 46 -3.82 3.56 -5.77
C ILE A 46 -3.52 4.93 -6.35
N LYS A 47 -4.43 5.88 -6.15
CA LYS A 47 -4.31 7.25 -6.65
C LYS A 47 -3.05 7.96 -6.14
N LEU A 48 -2.70 7.73 -4.87
CA LEU A 48 -1.49 8.31 -4.28
C LEU A 48 -0.21 7.64 -4.78
N VAL A 49 -0.20 6.32 -4.93
CA VAL A 49 0.97 5.56 -5.42
C VAL A 49 1.28 5.89 -6.88
N ASP A 50 0.25 6.03 -7.73
CA ASP A 50 0.38 6.34 -9.15
C ASP A 50 0.82 7.80 -9.40
N LYS A 51 0.45 8.72 -8.51
CA LYS A 51 0.82 10.13 -8.63
C LYS A 51 2.28 10.34 -8.21
N LYS A 52 3.17 10.69 -9.18
CA LYS A 52 4.62 10.85 -8.96
C LYS A 52 4.99 11.79 -7.80
N ASN A 53 4.26 12.88 -7.64
CA ASN A 53 4.55 13.92 -6.64
C ASN A 53 3.75 13.75 -5.34
N SER A 54 3.24 12.57 -5.04
CA SER A 54 2.63 12.29 -3.75
C SER A 54 3.68 12.22 -2.66
N ASP A 55 3.40 12.84 -1.52
CA ASP A 55 4.25 12.73 -0.34
C ASP A 55 4.27 11.28 0.17
N VAL A 56 5.45 10.80 0.54
CA VAL A 56 5.66 9.46 1.12
C VAL A 56 4.80 9.27 2.37
N LYS A 57 4.62 10.32 3.18
CA LYS A 57 3.78 10.32 4.37
C LYS A 57 2.31 10.09 4.05
N ASP A 58 1.81 10.68 2.96
CA ASP A 58 0.43 10.49 2.51
C ASP A 58 0.20 9.06 2.03
N ILE A 59 1.14 8.51 1.25
CA ILE A 59 1.10 7.11 0.81
C ILE A 59 1.13 6.16 2.01
N ARG A 60 2.00 6.43 2.99
CA ARG A 60 2.07 5.64 4.24
C ARG A 60 0.75 5.65 4.99
N ASN A 61 0.13 6.82 5.16
CA ASN A 61 -1.15 6.94 5.83
C ASN A 61 -2.26 6.18 5.09
N ALA A 62 -2.34 6.32 3.77
CA ALA A 62 -3.29 5.60 2.94
C ALA A 62 -3.08 4.08 3.01
N LEU A 63 -1.82 3.61 3.01
CA LEU A 63 -1.46 2.20 3.16
C LEU A 63 -1.93 1.64 4.50
N ILE A 64 -1.73 2.37 5.60
CA ILE A 64 -2.21 1.97 6.94
C ILE A 64 -3.75 1.86 6.94
N GLN A 65 -4.46 2.80 6.33
CA GLN A 65 -5.92 2.75 6.23
C GLN A 65 -6.40 1.56 5.38
N TYR A 66 -5.73 1.31 4.25
CA TYR A 66 -5.99 0.14 3.42
C TYR A 66 -5.81 -1.18 4.20
N LEU A 67 -4.69 -1.33 4.92
CA LEU A 67 -4.40 -2.54 5.71
C LEU A 67 -5.42 -2.76 6.84
N LYS A 68 -5.91 -1.69 7.46
CA LYS A 68 -7.01 -1.77 8.43
C LYS A 68 -8.30 -2.26 7.79
N ALA A 69 -8.66 -1.72 6.62
CA ALA A 69 -9.87 -2.13 5.89
C ALA A 69 -9.81 -3.61 5.43
N VAL A 70 -8.62 -4.09 5.01
CA VAL A 70 -8.42 -5.50 4.63
C VAL A 70 -8.56 -6.44 5.83
N LYS A 71 -8.10 -6.06 7.02
CA LYS A 71 -8.25 -6.89 8.24
C LYS A 71 -9.70 -7.11 8.65
N THR A 72 -10.55 -6.13 8.39
CA THR A 72 -11.99 -6.21 8.69
C THR A 72 -12.76 -6.97 7.63
N ASN A 73 -12.27 -7.02 6.40
CA ASN A 73 -12.98 -7.68 5.31
C ASN A 73 -11.99 -8.12 4.20
N ASP A 74 -11.61 -9.40 4.18
CA ASP A 74 -10.65 -9.94 3.19
C ASP A 74 -11.32 -10.20 1.81
N THR A 75 -12.12 -9.26 1.33
CA THR A 75 -12.78 -9.28 0.01
C THR A 75 -11.87 -8.85 -1.13
N ALA A 76 -10.61 -8.50 -0.81
CA ALA A 76 -9.63 -8.08 -1.81
C ALA A 76 -9.37 -9.17 -2.85
N SER A 77 -9.69 -8.91 -4.12
CA SER A 77 -9.35 -9.83 -5.19
C SER A 77 -7.84 -10.06 -5.24
N LYS A 78 -7.42 -11.30 -5.51
CA LYS A 78 -5.99 -11.62 -5.72
C LYS A 78 -5.35 -10.74 -6.80
N ALA A 79 -6.13 -10.35 -7.80
CA ALA A 79 -5.69 -9.47 -8.89
C ALA A 79 -5.37 -8.05 -8.38
N THR A 80 -6.24 -7.46 -7.57
CA THR A 80 -6.04 -6.13 -6.98
C THR A 80 -4.82 -6.10 -6.06
N LYS A 81 -4.66 -7.12 -5.20
CA LYS A 81 -3.48 -7.25 -4.32
C LYS A 81 -2.18 -7.33 -5.13
N ARG A 82 -2.15 -8.16 -6.18
CA ARG A 82 -0.98 -8.32 -7.06
C ARG A 82 -0.64 -7.04 -7.80
N TRP A 83 -1.64 -6.37 -8.33
CA TRP A 83 -1.44 -5.11 -9.02
C TRP A 83 -0.87 -4.04 -8.07
N LEU A 84 -1.44 -3.91 -6.89
CA LEU A 84 -0.97 -2.95 -5.88
C LEU A 84 0.49 -3.22 -5.46
N ILE A 85 0.88 -4.50 -5.31
CA ILE A 85 2.28 -4.86 -5.03
C ILE A 85 3.19 -4.37 -6.16
N VAL A 86 2.80 -4.55 -7.42
CA VAL A 86 3.60 -4.10 -8.58
C VAL A 86 3.80 -2.59 -8.56
N GLU A 87 2.74 -1.83 -8.29
CA GLU A 87 2.84 -0.36 -8.25
C GLU A 87 3.68 0.13 -7.05
N LEU A 88 3.54 -0.49 -5.88
CA LEU A 88 4.39 -0.19 -4.72
C LEU A 88 5.86 -0.55 -4.98
N VAL A 89 6.14 -1.68 -5.66
CA VAL A 89 7.50 -2.05 -6.07
C VAL A 89 8.09 -1.01 -7.03
N ARG A 90 7.32 -0.58 -8.03
CA ARG A 90 7.75 0.46 -8.97
C ARG A 90 8.00 1.79 -8.28
N ARG A 91 7.13 2.16 -7.38
CA ARG A 91 7.21 3.42 -6.65
C ARG A 91 8.43 3.49 -5.75
N PHE A 92 8.69 2.45 -4.95
CA PHE A 92 9.65 2.50 -3.85
C PHE A 92 10.92 1.68 -4.07
N LEU A 93 10.89 0.65 -4.92
CA LEU A 93 12.01 -0.27 -5.06
C LEU A 93 12.69 -0.15 -6.42
N THR A 94 12.02 -0.53 -7.52
CA THR A 94 12.68 -0.68 -8.83
C THR A 94 11.71 -0.65 -10.00
N ASP A 95 12.20 -0.17 -11.15
CA ASP A 95 11.49 -0.27 -12.45
C ASP A 95 11.95 -1.48 -13.28
N ASN A 96 12.93 -2.26 -12.79
CA ASN A 96 13.42 -3.44 -13.49
C ASN A 96 12.36 -4.56 -13.49
N SER A 97 11.89 -4.94 -14.68
CA SER A 97 10.80 -5.91 -14.84
C SER A 97 11.08 -7.28 -14.22
N LYS A 98 12.32 -7.78 -14.30
CA LYS A 98 12.70 -9.07 -13.70
C LYS A 98 12.68 -9.01 -12.17
N MET A 99 13.14 -7.90 -11.59
CA MET A 99 13.07 -7.69 -10.14
C MET A 99 11.63 -7.51 -9.66
N ILE A 100 10.78 -6.80 -10.42
CA ILE A 100 9.35 -6.66 -10.12
C ILE A 100 8.69 -8.04 -10.11
N GLU A 101 8.98 -8.88 -11.11
CA GLU A 101 8.43 -10.23 -11.18
C GLU A 101 8.84 -11.08 -9.99
N ASN A 102 10.09 -11.01 -9.55
CA ASN A 102 10.56 -11.70 -8.35
C ASN A 102 9.92 -11.13 -7.08
N ALA A 103 9.93 -9.80 -6.92
CA ALA A 103 9.37 -9.14 -5.75
C ALA A 103 7.89 -9.52 -5.51
N ARG A 104 7.06 -9.55 -6.55
CA ARG A 104 5.64 -9.91 -6.44
C ARG A 104 5.38 -11.35 -5.95
N ARG A 105 6.38 -12.22 -5.98
CA ARG A 105 6.28 -13.62 -5.49
C ARG A 105 6.49 -13.70 -3.98
N TYR A 106 7.26 -12.78 -3.42
CA TYR A 106 7.74 -12.83 -2.05
C TYR A 106 7.22 -11.70 -1.17
N LEU A 107 6.76 -10.58 -1.79
CA LEU A 107 6.26 -9.43 -1.07
C LEU A 107 4.74 -9.45 -0.97
N CYS A 108 4.24 -8.96 0.16
CA CYS A 108 2.86 -8.60 0.36
C CYS A 108 2.72 -7.08 0.61
N VAL A 109 1.50 -6.57 0.57
CA VAL A 109 1.25 -5.12 0.72
C VAL A 109 1.69 -4.62 2.09
N SER A 110 1.58 -5.45 3.15
CA SER A 110 2.02 -5.10 4.50
C SER A 110 3.53 -4.90 4.64
N ASP A 111 4.36 -5.51 3.78
CA ASP A 111 5.81 -5.32 3.82
C ASP A 111 6.21 -3.87 3.53
N PHE A 112 5.41 -3.18 2.72
CA PHE A 112 5.62 -1.76 2.44
C PHE A 112 5.28 -0.86 3.62
N SER A 113 4.46 -1.29 4.57
CA SER A 113 4.25 -0.53 5.81
C SER A 113 5.54 -0.43 6.61
N GLU A 114 6.26 -1.55 6.77
CA GLU A 114 7.56 -1.58 7.44
C GLU A 114 8.62 -0.77 6.68
N LEU A 115 8.67 -0.90 5.34
CA LEU A 115 9.56 -0.08 4.52
C LEU A 115 9.33 1.41 4.76
N LEU A 116 8.07 1.87 4.65
CA LEU A 116 7.71 3.28 4.78
C LEU A 116 7.86 3.84 6.21
N GLU A 117 7.90 2.98 7.22
CA GLU A 117 8.24 3.35 8.59
C GLU A 117 9.73 3.60 8.78
N ASN A 118 10.56 2.86 8.03
CA ASN A 118 12.01 2.89 8.16
C ASN A 118 12.72 3.67 7.04
N ILE A 119 11.97 4.35 6.16
CA ILE A 119 12.57 5.18 5.13
C ILE A 119 12.86 6.59 5.67
N ILE A 120 14.06 7.08 5.36
CA ILE A 120 14.50 8.44 5.65
C ILE A 120 14.43 9.22 4.35
N CYS A 121 13.58 10.22 4.30
CA CYS A 121 13.39 11.06 3.13
C CYS A 121 12.83 12.43 3.51
N SER A 122 13.11 13.44 2.68
CA SER A 122 12.50 14.78 2.79
C SER A 122 11.04 14.77 2.30
N PRO A 123 10.23 15.79 2.63
CA PRO A 123 8.83 15.87 2.17
C PRO A 123 8.66 15.90 0.65
N LYS A 124 9.71 16.33 -0.08
CA LYS A 124 9.70 16.40 -1.56
C LYS A 124 10.25 15.14 -2.24
N SER A 125 10.80 14.22 -1.45
CA SER A 125 11.39 12.99 -1.95
C SER A 125 10.32 12.07 -2.55
N MET A 126 10.69 11.35 -3.61
CA MET A 126 9.88 10.26 -4.14
C MET A 126 9.88 9.03 -3.24
N GLY A 127 10.80 8.94 -2.28
CA GLY A 127 10.93 7.83 -1.35
C GLY A 127 11.45 6.53 -1.97
N LYS A 128 11.98 6.56 -3.19
CA LYS A 128 12.52 5.37 -3.86
C LYS A 128 13.89 5.03 -3.28
N ILE A 129 14.07 3.81 -2.81
CA ILE A 129 15.37 3.35 -2.30
C ILE A 129 16.28 2.88 -3.43
N GLY A 130 17.60 2.97 -3.23
CA GLY A 130 18.58 2.58 -4.25
C GLY A 130 18.64 1.07 -4.49
N GLY A 131 19.27 0.65 -5.59
CA GLY A 131 19.28 -0.75 -6.03
C GLY A 131 19.87 -1.73 -5.02
N LYS A 132 20.93 -1.37 -4.29
CA LYS A 132 21.52 -2.21 -3.22
C LYS A 132 20.54 -2.38 -2.06
N ALA A 133 19.91 -1.28 -1.65
CA ALA A 133 18.89 -1.28 -0.59
C ALA A 133 17.67 -2.12 -0.99
N THR A 134 17.22 -2.01 -2.24
CA THR A 134 16.15 -2.85 -2.82
C THR A 134 16.49 -4.34 -2.74
N GLY A 135 17.70 -4.72 -3.16
CA GLY A 135 18.18 -6.12 -3.06
C GLY A 135 18.19 -6.63 -1.63
N PHE A 136 18.68 -5.81 -0.71
CA PHE A 136 18.72 -6.15 0.72
C PHE A 136 17.31 -6.27 1.32
N PHE A 137 16.41 -5.34 1.03
CA PHE A 137 15.02 -5.41 1.49
C PHE A 137 14.33 -6.69 1.01
N LEU A 138 14.47 -7.02 -0.28
CA LEU A 138 13.87 -8.22 -0.86
C LEU A 138 14.47 -9.50 -0.23
N ALA A 139 15.79 -9.56 -0.07
CA ALA A 139 16.46 -10.68 0.57
C ALA A 139 15.98 -10.89 2.00
N ASN A 140 15.83 -9.81 2.78
CA ASN A 140 15.30 -9.88 4.14
C ASN A 140 13.89 -10.50 4.17
N LYS A 141 13.01 -10.11 3.27
CA LYS A 141 11.64 -10.65 3.22
C LYS A 141 11.61 -12.13 2.81
N ILE A 142 12.48 -12.54 1.88
CA ILE A 142 12.64 -13.95 1.50
C ILE A 142 13.14 -14.78 2.69
N ILE A 143 14.14 -14.27 3.43
CA ILE A 143 14.69 -14.97 4.60
C ILE A 143 13.65 -15.06 5.72
N HIS A 144 12.88 -14.00 6.01
CA HIS A 144 11.78 -14.07 6.96
C HIS A 144 10.78 -15.16 6.60
N ASN A 145 10.33 -15.21 5.35
CA ASN A 145 9.42 -16.24 4.88
C ASN A 145 10.01 -17.66 5.01
N LEU A 146 11.34 -17.81 4.87
CA LEU A 146 12.02 -19.08 5.07
C LEU A 146 12.09 -19.47 6.54
N ILE A 147 12.40 -18.52 7.43
CA ILE A 147 12.44 -18.75 8.89
C ILE A 147 11.06 -19.19 9.39
N ASP A 148 10.00 -18.49 8.99
CA ASP A 148 8.62 -18.78 9.42
C ASP A 148 8.15 -20.19 9.02
N ASN A 149 8.72 -20.75 7.94
CA ASN A 149 8.35 -22.05 7.42
C ASN A 149 9.33 -23.18 7.78
N ASN A 150 10.50 -22.86 8.38
CA ASN A 150 11.55 -23.84 8.67
C ASN A 150 12.18 -23.59 10.05
N PRO A 151 11.80 -24.34 11.09
CA PRO A 151 12.28 -24.15 12.45
C PRO A 151 13.81 -24.19 12.62
N GLU A 152 14.52 -24.88 11.72
CA GLU A 152 15.99 -24.97 11.72
C GLU A 152 16.68 -23.60 11.50
N PHE A 153 15.97 -22.61 10.93
CA PHE A 153 16.49 -21.25 10.70
C PHE A 153 16.15 -20.27 11.81
N ASN A 154 15.52 -20.67 12.92
CA ASN A 154 15.13 -19.82 14.03
C ASN A 154 16.30 -19.04 14.68
N ASN A 155 17.54 -19.49 14.47
CA ASN A 155 18.74 -18.84 14.99
C ASN A 155 19.20 -17.64 14.11
N ILE A 156 18.62 -17.46 12.93
CA ILE A 156 18.94 -16.31 12.06
C ILE A 156 18.25 -15.06 12.61
N LYS A 157 19.06 -14.06 12.97
CA LYS A 157 18.56 -12.77 13.43
C LYS A 157 18.71 -11.74 12.32
N MET A 158 17.61 -11.09 11.98
CA MET A 158 17.62 -9.98 11.02
C MET A 158 17.99 -8.68 11.71
N VAL A 159 18.78 -7.87 11.03
CA VAL A 159 19.21 -6.55 11.55
C VAL A 159 18.13 -5.52 11.21
N LYS A 160 17.75 -4.71 12.22
CA LYS A 160 16.89 -3.54 11.98
C LYS A 160 17.59 -2.58 11.04
N THR A 161 16.95 -2.27 9.93
CA THR A 161 17.55 -1.49 8.84
C THR A 161 16.71 -0.26 8.55
N TRP A 162 17.39 0.88 8.36
CA TRP A 162 16.83 2.12 7.86
C TRP A 162 17.29 2.33 6.43
N TYR A 163 16.44 2.90 5.61
CA TYR A 163 16.69 3.13 4.18
C TYR A 163 16.68 4.62 3.90
N ILE A 164 17.73 5.13 3.24
CA ILE A 164 17.77 6.51 2.76
C ILE A 164 17.23 6.49 1.33
N ALA A 165 16.30 7.39 1.01
CA ALA A 165 15.80 7.53 -0.35
C ALA A 165 16.93 7.97 -1.29
N ALA A 166 16.90 7.46 -2.52
CA ALA A 166 18.01 7.67 -3.47
C ALA A 166 18.16 9.13 -3.90
N ASP A 167 17.07 9.86 -3.97
CA ASP A 167 17.03 11.28 -4.30
C ASP A 167 17.57 12.20 -3.19
N GLU A 168 17.68 11.73 -1.95
CA GLU A 168 18.33 12.49 -0.87
C GLU A 168 19.83 12.66 -1.08
N LEU A 169 20.49 11.71 -1.76
CA LEU A 169 21.88 11.86 -2.12
C LEU A 169 22.07 12.97 -3.14
N GLU A 170 21.17 13.10 -4.13
CA GLU A 170 21.20 14.17 -5.11
C GLU A 170 21.00 15.53 -4.43
N ASN A 171 20.04 15.63 -3.51
CA ASN A 171 19.79 16.84 -2.72
C ASN A 171 21.03 17.25 -1.92
N PHE A 172 21.69 16.28 -1.25
CA PHE A 172 22.92 16.54 -0.49
C PHE A 172 24.07 17.06 -1.37
N LEU A 173 24.23 16.51 -2.58
CA LEU A 173 25.28 16.95 -3.51
C LEU A 173 24.99 18.32 -4.14
N HIS A 174 23.74 18.72 -4.23
CA HIS A 174 23.35 20.04 -4.74
C HIS A 174 23.48 21.16 -3.71
N ASP A 175 23.32 20.84 -2.43
CA ASP A 175 23.32 21.80 -1.32
C ASP A 175 24.74 22.04 -0.73
N ASN A 176 25.76 21.28 -1.19
CA ASN A 176 27.17 21.40 -0.81
C ASN A 176 28.10 21.52 -2.03
#